data_7474412d0cf5a309fbaeccebb1320f27
#
_entry.id   7474412d0cf5a309fbaeccebb1320f27
#
_cell.length_a   1.000
_cell.length_b   1.000
_cell.length_c   1.000
_cell.angle_alpha   90.00
_cell.angle_beta   90.00
_cell.angle_gamma   90.00
#
_symmetry.space_group_name_H-M   'P 1'
#
loop_
_entity.id
_entity.type
_entity.pdbx_description
1 polymer ?
#
loop_
_entity_poly.entity_id
_entity_poly.type
_entity_poly.pdbx_seq_one_letter_code
_entity_poly.pdbx_strand_id
1 'polypeptide(L)'
;MDKKFQKILEQASALAEEEEYEESIFLYDKVLESDPKNISALLDKAATLQRMEKNSQSFQIYNSILKDEPNNLDALIGKGTLLHAKSKFSDAIECYDAALKIKPHFAMALAYKGMSLGEIGELDYALICFKKALTIDKDYDLANMGKQKALELLKSQKSKK
;
A
#
# COMPACT_ATOMS: atom_id res chain seq x y z
N MET A 1 -14.57 -3.96 19.68
CA MET A 1 -13.58 -2.87 19.83
C MET A 1 -14.10 -1.92 20.90
N ASP A 2 -13.25 -1.52 21.85
CA ASP A 2 -13.64 -0.58 22.91
C ASP A 2 -13.99 0.78 22.26
N LYS A 3 -15.18 1.33 22.54
CA LYS A 3 -15.64 2.63 22.03
C LYS A 3 -14.65 3.77 22.33
N LYS A 4 -13.89 3.63 23.42
CA LYS A 4 -12.84 4.58 23.82
C LYS A 4 -11.69 4.57 22.82
N PHE A 5 -11.23 3.38 22.40
CA PHE A 5 -10.14 3.27 21.41
C PHE A 5 -10.59 3.77 20.04
N GLN A 6 -11.80 3.45 19.62
CA GLN A 6 -12.33 3.93 18.36
C GLN A 6 -12.26 5.47 18.25
N LYS A 7 -12.69 6.21 19.28
CA LYS A 7 -12.64 7.67 19.30
C LYS A 7 -11.20 8.20 19.23
N ILE A 8 -10.26 7.55 19.91
CA ILE A 8 -8.84 7.94 19.87
C ILE A 8 -8.26 7.70 18.47
N LEU A 9 -8.59 6.57 17.84
CA LEU A 9 -8.13 6.23 16.48
C LEU A 9 -8.68 7.21 15.44
N GLU A 10 -9.96 7.57 15.53
CA GLU A 10 -10.58 8.57 14.66
C GLU A 10 -9.88 9.94 14.79
N GLN A 11 -9.58 10.37 16.01
CA GLN A 11 -8.83 11.61 16.26
C GLN A 11 -7.40 11.52 15.70
N ALA A 12 -6.71 10.41 15.92
CA ALA A 12 -5.35 10.20 15.41
C ALA A 12 -5.32 10.20 13.88
N SER A 13 -6.30 9.58 13.23
CA SER A 13 -6.42 9.58 11.77
C SER A 13 -6.66 10.99 11.23
N ALA A 14 -7.54 11.77 11.85
CA ALA A 14 -7.77 13.17 11.48
C ALA A 14 -6.48 14.02 11.56
N LEU A 15 -5.72 13.88 12.65
CA LEU A 15 -4.41 14.56 12.79
C LEU A 15 -3.41 14.13 11.70
N ALA A 16 -3.40 12.84 11.33
CA ALA A 16 -2.55 12.37 10.24
C ALA A 16 -2.95 12.95 8.87
N GLU A 17 -4.24 13.23 8.64
CA GLU A 17 -4.73 13.91 7.44
C GLU A 17 -4.36 15.40 7.43
N GLU A 18 -4.30 16.05 8.60
CA GLU A 18 -3.86 17.42 8.80
C GLU A 18 -2.32 17.57 8.84
N GLU A 19 -1.59 16.49 8.58
CA GLU A 19 -0.12 16.39 8.61
C GLU A 19 0.51 16.59 10.00
N GLU A 20 -0.30 16.56 11.06
CA GLU A 20 0.13 16.59 12.46
C GLU A 20 0.56 15.19 12.91
N TYR A 21 1.63 14.68 12.27
CA TYR A 21 2.03 13.29 12.37
C TYR A 21 2.52 12.88 13.77
N GLU A 22 3.24 13.75 14.47
CA GLU A 22 3.78 13.45 15.80
C GLU A 22 2.64 13.25 16.81
N GLU A 23 1.63 14.12 16.79
CA GLU A 23 0.45 14.03 17.64
C GLU A 23 -0.39 12.79 17.30
N SER A 24 -0.53 12.50 16.00
CA SER A 24 -1.19 11.30 15.52
C SER A 24 -0.50 10.03 16.07
N ILE A 25 0.82 9.93 15.92
CA ILE A 25 1.62 8.80 16.43
C ILE A 25 1.45 8.66 17.94
N PHE A 26 1.48 9.75 18.68
CA PHE A 26 1.27 9.74 20.14
C PHE A 26 -0.09 9.14 20.53
N LEU A 27 -1.15 9.43 19.78
CA LEU A 27 -2.47 8.85 20.02
C LEU A 27 -2.52 7.36 19.68
N TYR A 28 -1.89 6.92 18.57
CA TYR A 28 -1.77 5.49 18.27
C TYR A 28 -1.01 4.76 19.37
N ASP A 29 0.07 5.34 19.89
CA ASP A 29 0.86 4.76 20.96
C ASP A 29 0.05 4.59 22.25
N LYS A 30 -0.81 5.56 22.61
CA LYS A 30 -1.74 5.42 23.75
C LYS A 30 -2.69 4.21 23.60
N VAL A 31 -3.17 3.93 22.39
CA VAL A 31 -3.99 2.75 22.15
C VAL A 31 -3.13 1.49 22.30
N LEU A 32 -1.93 1.49 21.74
CA LEU A 32 -1.01 0.35 21.75
C LEU A 32 -0.41 0.05 23.12
N GLU A 33 -0.30 1.03 24.02
CA GLU A 33 0.04 0.79 25.44
C GLU A 33 -1.00 -0.07 26.16
N SER A 34 -2.27 0.09 25.81
CA SER A 34 -3.37 -0.66 26.43
C SER A 34 -3.70 -1.94 25.66
N ASP A 35 -3.54 -1.93 24.33
CA ASP A 35 -3.79 -3.05 23.43
C ASP A 35 -2.66 -3.14 22.39
N PRO A 36 -1.52 -3.79 22.75
CA PRO A 36 -0.33 -3.86 21.88
C PRO A 36 -0.55 -4.57 20.54
N LYS A 37 -1.65 -5.32 20.41
CA LYS A 37 -2.02 -6.06 19.19
C LYS A 37 -3.19 -5.42 18.45
N ASN A 38 -3.54 -4.18 18.74
CA ASN A 38 -4.58 -3.48 18.02
C ASN A 38 -4.17 -3.25 16.57
N ILE A 39 -4.69 -4.09 15.67
CA ILE A 39 -4.31 -4.10 14.25
C ILE A 39 -4.61 -2.75 13.59
N SER A 40 -5.75 -2.13 13.88
CA SER A 40 -6.09 -0.81 13.31
C SER A 40 -5.06 0.24 13.73
N ALA A 41 -4.73 0.34 15.01
CA ALA A 41 -3.70 1.26 15.51
C ALA A 41 -2.32 1.01 14.86
N LEU A 42 -1.93 -0.26 14.72
CA LEU A 42 -0.67 -0.64 14.08
C LEU A 42 -0.63 -0.26 12.60
N LEU A 43 -1.72 -0.54 11.85
CA LEU A 43 -1.81 -0.21 10.42
C LEU A 43 -1.74 1.30 10.20
N ASP A 44 -2.55 2.07 10.93
CA ASP A 44 -2.61 3.53 10.78
C ASP A 44 -1.30 4.18 11.23
N LYS A 45 -0.69 3.71 12.33
CA LYS A 45 0.65 4.14 12.75
C LYS A 45 1.69 3.86 11.68
N ALA A 46 1.68 2.66 11.07
CA ALA A 46 2.63 2.31 10.02
C ALA A 46 2.45 3.19 8.78
N ALA A 47 1.21 3.49 8.38
CA ALA A 47 0.91 4.39 7.28
C ALA A 47 1.38 5.83 7.57
N THR A 48 1.15 6.34 8.78
CA THR A 48 1.61 7.66 9.22
C THR A 48 3.14 7.74 9.24
N LEU A 49 3.83 6.72 9.76
CA LEU A 49 5.29 6.63 9.73
C LEU A 49 5.84 6.62 8.29
N GLN A 50 5.12 6.01 7.35
CA GLN A 50 5.50 6.03 5.94
C GLN A 50 5.38 7.43 5.34
N ARG A 51 4.34 8.20 5.68
CA ARG A 51 4.21 9.62 5.28
C ARG A 51 5.34 10.49 5.85
N MET A 52 5.82 10.16 7.06
CA MET A 52 6.98 10.80 7.70
C MET A 52 8.33 10.31 7.14
N GLU A 53 8.34 9.49 6.10
CA GLU A 53 9.54 8.82 5.54
C GLU A 53 10.30 7.94 6.55
N LYS A 54 9.71 7.62 7.71
CA LYS A 54 10.25 6.69 8.71
C LYS A 54 10.03 5.24 8.27
N ASN A 55 10.44 4.95 7.04
CA ASN A 55 10.16 3.70 6.32
C ASN A 55 10.64 2.43 7.03
N SER A 56 11.73 2.51 7.81
CA SER A 56 12.25 1.34 8.55
C SER A 56 11.31 0.93 9.68
N GLN A 57 10.76 1.91 10.41
CA GLN A 57 9.81 1.66 11.50
C GLN A 57 8.48 1.14 10.95
N SER A 58 7.96 1.77 9.90
CA SER A 58 6.76 1.31 9.21
C SER A 58 6.89 -0.14 8.72
N PHE A 59 8.02 -0.49 8.11
CA PHE A 59 8.30 -1.84 7.61
C PHE A 59 8.31 -2.89 8.74
N GLN A 60 8.87 -2.55 9.90
CA GLN A 60 8.86 -3.43 11.07
C GLN A 60 7.43 -3.70 11.57
N ILE A 61 6.58 -2.67 11.59
CA ILE A 61 5.19 -2.82 12.00
C ILE A 61 4.43 -3.71 11.02
N TYR A 62 4.52 -3.48 9.69
CA TYR A 62 3.87 -4.36 8.71
C TYR A 62 4.35 -5.80 8.82
N ASN A 63 5.64 -6.04 9.04
CA ASN A 63 6.16 -7.39 9.25
C ASN A 63 5.62 -8.02 10.54
N SER A 64 5.46 -7.25 11.61
CA SER A 64 4.85 -7.74 12.86
C SER A 64 3.40 -8.16 12.65
N ILE A 65 2.61 -7.32 11.94
CA ILE A 65 1.23 -7.65 11.60
C ILE A 65 1.18 -8.94 10.78
N LEU A 66 2.00 -9.05 9.73
CA LEU A 66 2.00 -10.20 8.82
C LEU A 66 2.53 -11.49 9.47
N LYS A 67 3.28 -11.37 10.56
CA LYS A 67 3.68 -12.54 11.36
C LYS A 67 2.50 -13.15 12.11
N ASP A 68 1.63 -12.32 12.67
CA ASP A 68 0.45 -12.76 13.41
C ASP A 68 -0.76 -13.01 12.47
N GLU A 69 -0.91 -12.16 11.44
CA GLU A 69 -1.97 -12.21 10.43
C GLU A 69 -1.38 -12.23 9.00
N PRO A 70 -0.91 -13.38 8.50
CA PRO A 70 -0.26 -13.47 7.17
C PRO A 70 -1.13 -13.03 5.99
N ASN A 71 -2.45 -13.03 6.18
CA ASN A 71 -3.44 -12.67 5.17
C ASN A 71 -4.00 -11.25 5.35
N ASN A 72 -3.39 -10.41 6.16
CA ASN A 72 -3.83 -9.04 6.34
C ASN A 72 -3.55 -8.22 5.07
N LEU A 73 -4.60 -7.86 4.35
CA LEU A 73 -4.51 -7.19 3.04
C LEU A 73 -3.83 -5.83 3.14
N ASP A 74 -4.18 -5.03 4.14
CA ASP A 74 -3.65 -3.67 4.30
C ASP A 74 -2.15 -3.69 4.63
N ALA A 75 -1.73 -4.65 5.46
CA ALA A 75 -0.31 -4.85 5.76
C ALA A 75 0.48 -5.36 4.54
N LEU A 76 -0.10 -6.25 3.72
CA LEU A 76 0.53 -6.69 2.46
C LEU A 76 0.71 -5.52 1.49
N ILE A 77 -0.32 -4.70 1.30
CA ILE A 77 -0.24 -3.52 0.44
C ILE A 77 0.77 -2.51 1.00
N GLY A 78 0.68 -2.15 2.28
CA GLY A 78 1.60 -1.20 2.91
C GLY A 78 3.07 -1.65 2.82
N LYS A 79 3.34 -2.92 3.09
CA LYS A 79 4.69 -3.49 2.90
C LYS A 79 5.13 -3.43 1.43
N GLY A 80 4.25 -3.76 0.49
CA GLY A 80 4.52 -3.70 -0.94
C GLY A 80 4.86 -2.29 -1.41
N THR A 81 4.12 -1.26 -0.96
CA THR A 81 4.39 0.14 -1.31
C THR A 81 5.73 0.63 -0.76
N LEU A 82 6.10 0.22 0.45
CA LEU A 82 7.43 0.51 1.01
C LEU A 82 8.57 -0.15 0.21
N LEU A 83 8.38 -1.38 -0.23
CA LEU A 83 9.35 -2.10 -1.05
C LEU A 83 9.49 -1.45 -2.43
N HIS A 84 8.38 -1.05 -3.04
CA HIS A 84 8.37 -0.29 -4.29
C HIS A 84 9.14 1.03 -4.15
N ALA A 85 8.88 1.81 -3.10
CA ALA A 85 9.58 3.06 -2.82
C ALA A 85 11.10 2.88 -2.63
N LYS A 86 11.52 1.70 -2.17
CA LYS A 86 12.95 1.29 -2.06
C LYS A 86 13.49 0.66 -3.35
N SER A 87 12.78 0.76 -4.47
CA SER A 87 13.12 0.13 -5.76
C SER A 87 13.28 -1.39 -5.69
N LYS A 88 12.71 -2.05 -4.67
CA LYS A 88 12.64 -3.50 -4.55
C LYS A 88 11.37 -4.01 -5.22
N PHE A 89 11.30 -3.82 -6.53
CA PHE A 89 10.07 -4.03 -7.29
C PHE A 89 9.62 -5.48 -7.32
N SER A 90 10.53 -6.45 -7.39
CA SER A 90 10.19 -7.87 -7.35
C SER A 90 9.57 -8.27 -6.02
N ASP A 91 10.17 -7.83 -4.90
CA ASP A 91 9.63 -8.10 -3.55
C ASP A 91 8.26 -7.43 -3.35
N ALA A 92 8.07 -6.23 -3.93
CA ALA A 92 6.78 -5.53 -3.91
C ALA A 92 5.70 -6.33 -4.68
N ILE A 93 6.05 -6.84 -5.85
CA ILE A 93 5.15 -7.68 -6.67
C ILE A 93 4.71 -8.92 -5.88
N GLU A 94 5.62 -9.58 -5.15
CA GLU A 94 5.27 -10.72 -4.30
C GLU A 94 4.22 -10.36 -3.23
N CYS A 95 4.34 -9.20 -2.61
CA CYS A 95 3.35 -8.72 -1.63
C CYS A 95 1.98 -8.49 -2.28
N TYR A 96 1.95 -7.88 -3.47
CA TYR A 96 0.69 -7.66 -4.19
C TYR A 96 0.10 -8.98 -4.71
N ASP A 97 0.92 -9.93 -5.12
CA ASP A 97 0.46 -11.27 -5.50
C ASP A 97 -0.15 -12.03 -4.33
N ALA A 98 0.45 -11.91 -3.14
CA ALA A 98 -0.13 -12.48 -1.93
C ALA A 98 -1.51 -11.84 -1.63
N ALA A 99 -1.64 -10.53 -1.74
CA ALA A 99 -2.92 -9.84 -1.59
C ALA A 99 -3.96 -10.28 -2.63
N LEU A 100 -3.55 -10.45 -3.89
CA LEU A 100 -4.43 -10.88 -4.98
C LEU A 100 -4.83 -12.37 -4.89
N LYS A 101 -4.04 -13.21 -4.24
CA LYS A 101 -4.46 -14.60 -3.91
C LYS A 101 -5.62 -14.61 -2.92
N ILE A 102 -5.64 -13.65 -1.98
CA ILE A 102 -6.72 -13.54 -0.98
C ILE A 102 -7.94 -12.85 -1.59
N LYS A 103 -7.71 -11.74 -2.32
CA LYS A 103 -8.77 -10.94 -2.96
C LYS A 103 -8.44 -10.70 -4.44
N PRO A 104 -8.84 -11.61 -5.34
CA PRO A 104 -8.50 -11.53 -6.78
C PRO A 104 -9.01 -10.26 -7.48
N HIS A 105 -10.10 -9.69 -7.02
CA HIS A 105 -10.69 -8.45 -7.50
C HIS A 105 -10.36 -7.26 -6.57
N PHE A 106 -9.07 -6.99 -6.41
CA PHE A 106 -8.60 -5.87 -5.59
C PHE A 106 -7.88 -4.85 -6.48
N ALA A 107 -8.62 -3.81 -6.91
CA ALA A 107 -8.14 -2.81 -7.85
C ALA A 107 -6.82 -2.15 -7.41
N MET A 108 -6.71 -1.82 -6.11
CA MET A 108 -5.50 -1.23 -5.53
C MET A 108 -4.27 -2.14 -5.70
N ALA A 109 -4.37 -3.42 -5.35
CA ALA A 109 -3.27 -4.38 -5.48
C ALA A 109 -2.86 -4.57 -6.94
N LEU A 110 -3.83 -4.64 -7.87
CA LEU A 110 -3.57 -4.72 -9.29
C LEU A 110 -2.83 -3.48 -9.82
N ALA A 111 -3.25 -2.28 -9.42
CA ALA A 111 -2.62 -1.05 -9.86
C ALA A 111 -1.17 -0.94 -9.34
N TYR A 112 -0.92 -1.19 -8.06
CA TYR A 112 0.43 -1.17 -7.49
C TYR A 112 1.34 -2.26 -8.09
N LYS A 113 0.80 -3.46 -8.35
CA LYS A 113 1.52 -4.50 -9.08
C LYS A 113 1.89 -4.02 -10.48
N GLY A 114 0.95 -3.41 -11.21
CA GLY A 114 1.19 -2.83 -12.53
C GLY A 114 2.29 -1.78 -12.51
N MET A 115 2.31 -0.90 -11.50
CA MET A 115 3.39 0.08 -11.34
C MET A 115 4.75 -0.60 -11.17
N SER A 116 4.86 -1.57 -10.27
CA SER A 116 6.14 -2.28 -10.05
C SER A 116 6.60 -3.06 -11.28
N LEU A 117 5.68 -3.67 -12.02
CA LEU A 117 5.97 -4.32 -13.31
C LEU A 117 6.47 -3.31 -14.34
N GLY A 118 5.88 -2.11 -14.38
CA GLY A 118 6.32 -1.03 -15.27
C GLY A 118 7.75 -0.60 -15.00
N GLU A 119 8.16 -0.49 -13.72
CA GLU A 119 9.51 -0.10 -13.32
C GLU A 119 10.59 -1.15 -13.70
N ILE A 120 10.25 -2.44 -13.73
CA ILE A 120 11.15 -3.50 -14.21
C ILE A 120 11.07 -3.75 -15.72
N GLY A 121 10.29 -2.93 -16.45
CA GLY A 121 10.16 -2.99 -17.91
C GLY A 121 9.16 -4.02 -18.45
N GLU A 122 8.43 -4.71 -17.60
CA GLU A 122 7.40 -5.70 -17.94
C GLU A 122 6.08 -5.02 -18.35
N LEU A 123 6.16 -4.17 -19.40
CA LEU A 123 5.10 -3.23 -19.77
C LEU A 123 3.80 -3.92 -20.19
N ASP A 124 3.86 -5.06 -20.87
CA ASP A 124 2.66 -5.79 -21.30
C ASP A 124 1.91 -6.37 -20.09
N TYR A 125 2.63 -6.91 -19.10
CA TYR A 125 2.03 -7.39 -17.86
C TYR A 125 1.50 -6.24 -17.00
N ALA A 126 2.20 -5.10 -16.97
CA ALA A 126 1.72 -3.88 -16.32
C ALA A 126 0.37 -3.44 -16.91
N LEU A 127 0.25 -3.39 -18.24
CA LEU A 127 -1.01 -3.07 -18.93
C LEU A 127 -2.15 -4.03 -18.58
N ILE A 128 -1.86 -5.32 -18.48
CA ILE A 128 -2.87 -6.31 -18.06
C ILE A 128 -3.37 -5.99 -16.65
N CYS A 129 -2.48 -5.67 -15.72
CA CYS A 129 -2.81 -5.31 -14.35
C CYS A 129 -3.67 -4.03 -14.30
N PHE A 130 -3.26 -2.97 -14.98
CA PHE A 130 -4.04 -1.72 -15.02
C PHE A 130 -5.42 -1.89 -15.65
N LYS A 131 -5.52 -2.64 -16.76
CA LYS A 131 -6.81 -2.94 -17.38
C LYS A 131 -7.73 -3.70 -16.42
N LYS A 132 -7.22 -4.71 -15.71
CA LYS A 132 -7.99 -5.44 -14.70
C LYS A 132 -8.43 -4.54 -13.56
N ALA A 133 -7.56 -3.65 -13.05
CA ALA A 133 -7.94 -2.67 -12.04
C ALA A 133 -9.11 -1.79 -12.51
N LEU A 134 -9.05 -1.31 -13.76
CA LEU A 134 -10.10 -0.46 -14.38
C LEU A 134 -11.39 -1.23 -14.73
N THR A 135 -11.39 -2.55 -14.79
CA THR A 135 -12.65 -3.32 -14.87
C THR A 135 -13.38 -3.37 -13.53
N ILE A 136 -12.65 -3.17 -12.41
CA ILE A 136 -13.21 -3.16 -11.07
C ILE A 136 -13.63 -1.75 -10.68
N ASP A 137 -12.77 -0.78 -10.95
CA ASP A 137 -12.99 0.64 -10.70
C ASP A 137 -12.55 1.44 -11.93
N LYS A 138 -13.51 1.93 -12.71
CA LYS A 138 -13.27 2.62 -13.98
C LYS A 138 -12.57 3.97 -13.80
N ASP A 139 -12.79 4.61 -12.66
CA ASP A 139 -12.32 5.95 -12.35
C ASP A 139 -11.06 5.93 -11.48
N TYR A 140 -10.43 4.75 -11.33
CA TYR A 140 -9.22 4.61 -10.51
C TYR A 140 -8.03 5.31 -11.17
N ASP A 141 -7.77 6.54 -10.75
CA ASP A 141 -6.77 7.45 -11.33
C ASP A 141 -5.39 6.82 -11.50
N LEU A 142 -4.89 6.14 -10.45
CA LEU A 142 -3.58 5.50 -10.48
C LEU A 142 -3.47 4.47 -11.62
N ALA A 143 -4.51 3.68 -11.84
CA ALA A 143 -4.53 2.69 -12.91
C ALA A 143 -4.66 3.33 -14.29
N ASN A 144 -5.42 4.43 -14.42
CA ASN A 144 -5.53 5.20 -15.66
C ASN A 144 -4.18 5.82 -16.03
N MET A 145 -3.52 6.51 -15.11
CA MET A 145 -2.20 7.10 -15.33
C MET A 145 -1.14 6.05 -15.66
N GLY A 146 -1.09 4.95 -14.91
CA GLY A 146 -0.16 3.85 -15.14
C GLY A 146 -0.35 3.21 -16.50
N LYS A 147 -1.59 2.98 -16.91
CA LYS A 147 -1.93 2.45 -18.24
C LYS A 147 -1.45 3.37 -19.35
N GLN A 148 -1.67 4.68 -19.24
CA GLN A 148 -1.22 5.66 -20.25
C GLN A 148 0.31 5.65 -20.36
N LYS A 149 1.03 5.75 -19.24
CA LYS A 149 2.51 5.69 -19.19
C LYS A 149 3.05 4.42 -19.86
N ALA A 150 2.47 3.27 -19.54
CA ALA A 150 2.90 1.99 -20.11
C ALA A 150 2.67 1.93 -21.63
N LEU A 151 1.54 2.46 -22.14
CA LEU A 151 1.26 2.54 -23.57
C LEU A 151 2.25 3.46 -24.32
N GLU A 152 2.60 4.60 -23.75
CA GLU A 152 3.58 5.54 -24.31
C GLU A 152 4.96 4.90 -24.42
N LEU A 153 5.41 4.21 -23.36
CA LEU A 153 6.67 3.51 -23.34
C LEU A 153 6.72 2.38 -24.40
N LEU A 154 5.67 1.61 -24.53
CA LEU A 154 5.57 0.56 -25.58
C LEU A 154 5.61 1.13 -27.00
N LYS A 155 4.96 2.27 -27.24
CA LYS A 155 5.04 2.96 -28.55
C LYS A 155 6.46 3.42 -28.84
N SER A 156 7.14 4.00 -27.85
CA SER A 156 8.53 4.48 -28.02
C SER A 156 9.53 3.34 -28.26
N GLN A 157 9.30 2.17 -27.67
CA GLN A 157 10.13 0.98 -27.94
C GLN A 157 9.95 0.44 -29.37
N LYS A 158 8.71 0.52 -29.92
CA LYS A 158 8.44 0.08 -31.31
C LYS A 158 8.98 1.02 -32.37
N SER A 159 9.09 2.32 -32.08
CA SER A 159 9.62 3.31 -33.03
C SER A 159 11.16 3.34 -33.09
N LYS A 160 11.84 2.62 -32.19
CA LYS A 160 13.31 2.49 -32.16
C LYS A 160 13.82 1.19 -32.80
N LYS A 161 12.92 0.32 -33.23
CA LYS A 161 13.20 -0.92 -33.97
C LYS A 161 12.91 -0.73 -35.46
#